data_e3e2fdf80ef4b28704c1a5e1899308ed
#
_entry.id   e3e2fdf80ef4b28704c1a5e1899308ed
#
_cell.length_a   1.000
_cell.length_b   1.000
_cell.length_c   1.000
_cell.angle_alpha   90.00
_cell.angle_beta   90.00
_cell.angle_gamma   90.00
#
_symmetry.space_group_name_H-M   'P 1'
#
loop_
_entity.id
_entity.type
_entity.pdbx_description
1 polymer ?
#
loop_
_entity_poly.entity_id
_entity_poly.type
_entity_poly.pdbx_seq_one_letter_code
_entity_poly.pdbx_strand_id
1 'polypeptide(L)'
;IVICVEGNFHYFCSMLRWLWKICLRVVTAFVVLSVAWVLLYKWVPVKWTPLMLKRSWQNVKVEDYRNVRVWVDLEDIAPVMVRAILASEDGRFMEHSGFDLQELRKMKREHEAKGKKIRGCSTVSQQVAKNCFTFCGRSWWRKGFETYYTFLIELFWSKERIMEVYLNIAEMGPGIFGVEAACQKYFNRSASKLTTHQAVSIACVLPNP
;
A
#
# COMPACT_ATOMS: atom_id res chain seq x y z
N ILE A 1 -16.29 -30.91 48.57
CA ILE A 1 -15.45 -29.78 48.04
C ILE A 1 -14.68 -30.22 46.78
N VAL A 2 -14.13 -31.41 46.70
CA VAL A 2 -13.34 -31.91 45.53
C VAL A 2 -14.20 -32.02 44.25
N ILE A 3 -15.44 -32.48 44.34
CA ILE A 3 -16.36 -32.68 43.18
C ILE A 3 -16.75 -31.33 42.49
N CYS A 4 -16.85 -30.23 43.24
CA CYS A 4 -17.14 -28.92 42.68
C CYS A 4 -15.96 -28.32 41.89
N VAL A 5 -14.74 -28.68 42.18
CA VAL A 5 -13.54 -28.17 41.49
C VAL A 5 -13.36 -28.87 40.15
N GLU A 6 -13.63 -30.17 40.05
CA GLU A 6 -13.54 -30.93 38.80
C GLU A 6 -14.60 -30.51 37.78
N GLY A 7 -15.84 -30.23 38.21
CA GLY A 7 -16.89 -29.70 37.32
C GLY A 7 -16.51 -28.39 36.69
N ASN A 8 -16.03 -27.44 37.46
CA ASN A 8 -15.62 -26.11 36.97
C ASN A 8 -14.41 -26.19 36.01
N PHE A 9 -13.48 -27.09 36.25
CA PHE A 9 -12.34 -27.28 35.36
C PHE A 9 -12.75 -27.86 34.00
N HIS A 10 -13.71 -28.76 33.96
CA HIS A 10 -14.24 -29.34 32.71
C HIS A 10 -14.99 -28.29 31.86
N TYR A 11 -15.80 -27.46 32.50
CA TYR A 11 -16.46 -26.31 31.82
C TYR A 11 -15.46 -25.31 31.29
N PHE A 12 -14.44 -24.96 32.06
CA PHE A 12 -13.36 -24.08 31.64
C PHE A 12 -12.60 -24.61 30.41
N CYS A 13 -12.22 -25.87 30.41
CA CYS A 13 -11.55 -26.51 29.27
C CYS A 13 -12.45 -26.60 28.02
N SER A 14 -13.77 -26.79 28.18
CA SER A 14 -14.70 -26.83 27.05
C SER A 14 -14.90 -25.43 26.44
N MET A 15 -15.00 -24.42 27.28
CA MET A 15 -15.08 -23.01 26.86
C MET A 15 -13.82 -22.59 26.11
N LEU A 16 -12.65 -22.96 26.62
CA LEU A 16 -11.36 -22.64 25.96
C LEU A 16 -11.25 -23.30 24.57
N ARG A 17 -11.67 -24.56 24.44
CA ARG A 17 -11.75 -25.27 23.16
C ARG A 17 -12.73 -24.61 22.19
N TRP A 18 -13.87 -24.16 22.68
CA TRP A 18 -14.88 -23.45 21.88
C TRP A 18 -14.34 -22.08 21.38
N LEU A 19 -13.73 -21.29 22.28
CA LEU A 19 -13.07 -20.03 21.92
C LEU A 19 -11.96 -20.22 20.90
N TRP A 20 -11.14 -21.26 21.07
CA TRP A 20 -10.10 -21.61 20.11
C TRP A 20 -10.66 -21.94 18.72
N LYS A 21 -11.75 -22.70 18.65
CA LYS A 21 -12.42 -23.00 17.37
C LYS A 21 -12.99 -21.75 16.70
N ILE A 22 -13.56 -20.81 17.47
CA ILE A 22 -14.02 -19.53 16.93
C ILE A 22 -12.82 -18.71 16.41
N CYS A 23 -11.79 -18.55 17.20
CA CYS A 23 -10.59 -17.85 16.80
C CYS A 23 -9.99 -18.41 15.49
N LEU A 24 -9.87 -19.72 15.41
CA LEU A 24 -9.39 -20.41 14.20
C LEU A 24 -10.28 -20.12 12.98
N ARG A 25 -11.61 -20.17 13.13
CA ARG A 25 -12.55 -19.85 12.05
C ARG A 25 -12.42 -18.39 11.59
N VAL A 26 -12.31 -17.45 12.53
CA VAL A 26 -12.14 -16.02 12.23
C VAL A 26 -10.84 -15.78 11.48
N VAL A 27 -9.73 -16.36 11.95
CA VAL A 27 -8.42 -16.24 11.28
C VAL A 27 -8.47 -16.85 9.88
N THR A 28 -9.06 -18.03 9.73
CA THR A 28 -9.19 -18.70 8.42
C THR A 28 -10.04 -17.86 7.48
N ALA A 29 -11.17 -17.34 7.94
CA ALA A 29 -12.03 -16.46 7.13
C ALA A 29 -11.28 -15.18 6.72
N PHE A 30 -10.55 -14.55 7.64
CA PHE A 30 -9.73 -13.38 7.34
C PHE A 30 -8.68 -13.70 6.26
N VAL A 31 -7.94 -14.80 6.37
CA VAL A 31 -6.94 -15.19 5.37
C VAL A 31 -7.58 -15.44 4.01
N VAL A 32 -8.68 -16.21 3.96
CA VAL A 32 -9.39 -16.50 2.71
C VAL A 32 -9.90 -15.22 2.05
N LEU A 33 -10.55 -14.33 2.81
CA LEU A 33 -11.09 -13.08 2.28
C LEU A 33 -9.97 -12.13 1.83
N SER A 34 -8.86 -12.04 2.56
CA SER A 34 -7.74 -11.18 2.18
C SER A 34 -7.04 -11.67 0.92
N VAL A 35 -6.84 -12.98 0.78
CA VAL A 35 -6.29 -13.58 -0.45
C VAL A 35 -7.24 -13.36 -1.64
N ALA A 36 -8.54 -13.59 -1.44
CA ALA A 36 -9.54 -13.36 -2.48
C ALA A 36 -9.54 -11.88 -2.93
N TRP A 37 -9.43 -10.93 -1.99
CA TRP A 37 -9.35 -9.50 -2.30
C TRP A 37 -8.08 -9.14 -3.08
N VAL A 38 -6.91 -9.68 -2.68
CA VAL A 38 -5.65 -9.48 -3.43
C VAL A 38 -5.76 -10.07 -4.84
N LEU A 39 -6.33 -11.27 -4.99
CA LEU A 39 -6.54 -11.89 -6.30
C LEU A 39 -7.53 -11.10 -7.17
N LEU A 40 -8.58 -10.54 -6.59
CA LEU A 40 -9.51 -9.67 -7.31
C LEU A 40 -8.77 -8.46 -7.91
N TYR A 41 -7.96 -7.79 -7.13
CA TYR A 41 -7.22 -6.61 -7.58
C TYR A 41 -6.03 -6.93 -8.51
N LYS A 42 -5.67 -8.21 -8.64
CA LYS A 42 -4.74 -8.65 -9.68
C LYS A 42 -5.26 -8.34 -11.09
N TRP A 43 -6.57 -8.48 -11.31
CA TRP A 43 -7.20 -8.40 -12.62
C TRP A 43 -8.09 -7.17 -12.82
N VAL A 44 -8.64 -6.64 -11.73
CA VAL A 44 -9.59 -5.53 -11.76
C VAL A 44 -8.90 -4.22 -11.37
N PRO A 45 -9.16 -3.11 -12.09
CA PRO A 45 -8.70 -1.78 -11.68
C PRO A 45 -9.15 -1.44 -10.26
N VAL A 46 -8.23 -0.93 -9.45
CA VAL A 46 -8.52 -0.51 -8.08
C VAL A 46 -9.30 0.80 -8.12
N LYS A 47 -10.62 0.73 -7.98
CA LYS A 47 -11.51 1.91 -8.09
C LYS A 47 -11.45 2.81 -6.86
N TRP A 48 -11.29 2.26 -5.68
CA TRP A 48 -11.29 2.99 -4.41
C TRP A 48 -10.21 2.47 -3.49
N THR A 49 -9.58 3.38 -2.77
CA THR A 49 -8.61 3.03 -1.73
C THR A 49 -9.05 3.64 -0.39
N PRO A 50 -8.68 3.02 0.76
CA PRO A 50 -8.93 3.61 2.07
C PRO A 50 -8.37 5.03 2.20
N LEU A 51 -7.27 5.33 1.52
CA LEU A 51 -6.69 6.67 1.50
C LEU A 51 -7.62 7.68 0.80
N MET A 52 -8.17 7.33 -0.38
CA MET A 52 -9.12 8.17 -1.11
C MET A 52 -10.37 8.47 -0.28
N LEU A 53 -10.93 7.43 0.37
CA LEU A 53 -12.08 7.59 1.26
C LEU A 53 -11.78 8.52 2.44
N LYS A 54 -10.61 8.35 3.07
CA LYS A 54 -10.19 9.23 4.16
C LYS A 54 -10.05 10.68 3.69
N ARG A 55 -9.41 10.92 2.53
CA ARG A 55 -9.25 12.27 1.97
C ARG A 55 -10.59 12.92 1.64
N SER A 56 -11.51 12.17 1.03
CA SER A 56 -12.88 12.65 0.82
C SER A 56 -13.54 13.08 2.13
N TRP A 57 -13.40 12.27 3.18
CA TRP A 57 -14.03 12.55 4.47
C TRP A 57 -13.40 13.75 5.20
N GLN A 58 -12.08 13.87 5.13
CA GLN A 58 -11.35 15.00 5.73
C GLN A 58 -11.69 16.33 5.06
N ASN A 59 -11.97 16.32 3.76
CA ASN A 59 -12.15 17.52 2.96
C ASN A 59 -13.63 17.78 2.55
N VAL A 60 -14.59 17.09 3.19
CA VAL A 60 -16.04 17.31 2.96
C VAL A 60 -16.47 18.77 3.12
N LYS A 61 -15.74 19.55 3.92
CA LYS A 61 -16.03 20.97 4.15
C LYS A 61 -15.37 21.93 3.15
N VAL A 62 -14.54 21.43 2.24
CA VAL A 62 -13.87 22.21 1.21
C VAL A 62 -14.79 22.24 -0.01
N GLU A 63 -15.31 23.39 -0.37
CA GLU A 63 -16.09 23.60 -1.58
C GLU A 63 -15.26 23.12 -2.78
N ASP A 64 -15.87 22.32 -3.66
CA ASP A 64 -15.24 21.71 -4.85
C ASP A 64 -14.14 20.66 -4.64
N TYR A 65 -13.93 20.15 -3.41
CA TYR A 65 -13.02 19.03 -3.26
C TYR A 65 -13.58 17.77 -3.91
N ARG A 66 -12.92 17.30 -4.96
CA ARG A 66 -13.20 16.04 -5.64
C ARG A 66 -11.93 15.21 -5.74
N ASN A 67 -12.02 13.93 -5.40
CA ASN A 67 -10.95 13.00 -5.75
C ASN A 67 -10.95 12.83 -7.27
N VAL A 68 -9.98 13.44 -7.92
CA VAL A 68 -9.79 13.29 -9.37
C VAL A 68 -8.89 12.08 -9.60
N ARG A 69 -9.38 11.15 -10.40
CA ARG A 69 -8.65 9.96 -10.79
C ARG A 69 -9.11 9.46 -12.15
N VAL A 70 -8.14 9.10 -12.97
CA VAL A 70 -8.35 8.40 -14.25
C VAL A 70 -7.43 7.19 -14.25
N TRP A 71 -8.00 5.98 -14.42
CA TRP A 71 -7.20 4.76 -14.54
C TRP A 71 -6.63 4.67 -15.95
N VAL A 72 -5.36 4.32 -16.05
CA VAL A 72 -4.67 4.02 -17.31
C VAL A 72 -3.84 2.74 -17.14
N ASP A 73 -3.83 1.90 -18.15
CA ASP A 73 -3.02 0.70 -18.16
C ASP A 73 -1.53 1.06 -18.28
N LEU A 74 -0.65 0.21 -17.76
CA LEU A 74 0.78 0.52 -17.70
C LEU A 74 1.37 0.81 -19.08
N GLU A 75 0.86 0.16 -20.12
CA GLU A 75 1.29 0.31 -21.52
C GLU A 75 0.98 1.73 -22.06
N ASP A 76 -0.06 2.37 -21.54
CA ASP A 76 -0.47 3.72 -21.91
C ASP A 76 0.23 4.82 -21.06
N ILE A 77 1.15 4.45 -20.19
CA ILE A 77 1.98 5.38 -19.42
C ILE A 77 3.37 5.46 -20.04
N ALA A 78 3.85 6.67 -20.28
CA ALA A 78 5.18 6.86 -20.82
C ALA A 78 6.25 6.15 -19.96
N PRO A 79 7.14 5.31 -20.53
CA PRO A 79 8.14 4.56 -19.76
C PRO A 79 9.07 5.44 -18.92
N VAL A 80 9.21 6.70 -19.26
CA VAL A 80 9.98 7.68 -18.49
C VAL A 80 9.37 7.92 -17.10
N MET A 81 8.04 7.78 -16.95
CA MET A 81 7.39 7.91 -15.64
C MET A 81 7.77 6.77 -14.71
N VAL A 82 7.73 5.54 -15.21
CA VAL A 82 8.17 4.35 -14.46
C VAL A 82 9.61 4.53 -13.99
N ARG A 83 10.52 4.94 -14.90
CA ARG A 83 11.92 5.19 -14.53
C ARG A 83 12.07 6.29 -13.48
N ALA A 84 11.29 7.35 -13.56
CA ALA A 84 11.33 8.44 -12.58
C ALA A 84 10.89 7.96 -11.18
N ILE A 85 9.82 7.13 -11.11
CA ILE A 85 9.36 6.52 -9.85
C ILE A 85 10.41 5.57 -9.28
N LEU A 86 10.98 4.69 -10.11
CA LEU A 86 12.02 3.78 -9.64
C LEU A 86 13.22 4.54 -9.07
N ALA A 87 13.65 5.59 -9.75
CA ALA A 87 14.79 6.39 -9.30
C ALA A 87 14.51 7.18 -7.99
N SER A 88 13.26 7.60 -7.75
CA SER A 88 12.92 8.43 -6.59
C SER A 88 12.45 7.63 -5.38
N GLU A 89 11.70 6.55 -5.59
CA GLU A 89 10.99 5.83 -4.53
C GLU A 89 11.61 4.46 -4.22
N ASP A 90 12.07 3.73 -5.23
CA ASP A 90 12.49 2.35 -5.06
C ASP A 90 13.43 1.89 -6.18
N GLY A 91 14.68 2.34 -6.12
CA GLY A 91 15.68 2.08 -7.18
C GLY A 91 15.99 0.60 -7.42
N ARG A 92 15.63 -0.26 -6.48
CA ARG A 92 15.88 -1.71 -6.53
C ARG A 92 14.58 -2.53 -6.58
N PHE A 93 13.49 -1.92 -6.99
CA PHE A 93 12.16 -2.53 -7.04
C PHE A 93 12.12 -3.90 -7.73
N MET A 94 12.88 -4.06 -8.82
CA MET A 94 12.94 -5.30 -9.59
C MET A 94 13.79 -6.39 -8.93
N GLU A 95 14.62 -6.06 -7.92
CA GLU A 95 15.58 -6.97 -7.30
C GLU A 95 15.09 -7.59 -5.99
N HIS A 96 14.10 -6.97 -5.34
CA HIS A 96 13.61 -7.45 -4.04
C HIS A 96 12.14 -7.91 -4.12
N SER A 97 11.74 -8.74 -3.16
CA SER A 97 10.36 -9.22 -3.03
C SER A 97 9.62 -8.44 -1.92
N GLY A 98 9.31 -7.19 -2.20
CA GLY A 98 8.51 -6.30 -1.35
C GLY A 98 9.27 -5.55 -0.25
N PHE A 99 10.46 -6.02 0.14
CA PHE A 99 11.26 -5.40 1.20
C PHE A 99 12.71 -5.24 0.76
N ASP A 100 13.18 -4.00 0.63
CA ASP A 100 14.60 -3.74 0.35
C ASP A 100 15.42 -3.77 1.65
N LEU A 101 15.83 -4.98 2.03
CA LEU A 101 16.66 -5.19 3.21
C LEU A 101 18.08 -4.65 3.05
N GLN A 102 18.57 -4.50 1.83
CA GLN A 102 19.92 -3.96 1.59
C GLN A 102 19.94 -2.45 1.81
N GLU A 103 18.94 -1.73 1.26
CA GLU A 103 18.81 -0.29 1.49
C GLU A 103 18.54 0.01 2.96
N LEU A 104 17.70 -0.80 3.62
CA LEU A 104 17.45 -0.67 5.07
C LEU A 104 18.75 -0.83 5.88
N ARG A 105 19.60 -1.83 5.56
CA ARG A 105 20.89 -2.05 6.22
C ARG A 105 21.87 -0.92 5.96
N LYS A 106 21.89 -0.38 4.74
CA LYS A 106 22.72 0.77 4.36
C LYS A 106 22.31 2.01 5.16
N MET A 107 21.03 2.34 5.19
CA MET A 107 20.51 3.48 5.95
C MET A 107 20.79 3.37 7.46
N LYS A 108 20.69 2.16 8.03
CA LYS A 108 21.02 1.91 9.43
C LYS A 108 22.51 2.20 9.68
N ARG A 109 23.41 1.71 8.84
CA ARG A 109 24.85 2.00 8.93
C ARG A 109 25.16 3.49 8.80
N GLU A 110 24.50 4.20 7.89
CA GLU A 110 24.68 5.64 7.72
C GLU A 110 24.16 6.44 8.93
N HIS A 111 23.09 5.98 9.55
CA HIS A 111 22.58 6.55 10.78
C HIS A 111 23.58 6.38 11.93
N GLU A 112 24.09 5.17 12.12
CA GLU A 112 25.05 4.83 13.16
C GLU A 112 26.38 5.58 12.97
N ALA A 113 26.87 5.68 11.73
CA ALA A 113 28.17 6.30 11.42
C ALA A 113 28.14 7.84 11.36
N LYS A 114 27.04 8.44 10.91
CA LYS A 114 26.95 9.88 10.55
C LYS A 114 25.82 10.62 11.24
N GLY A 115 25.05 9.98 12.11
CA GLY A 115 23.87 10.59 12.76
C GLY A 115 22.76 11.02 11.79
N LYS A 116 22.80 10.57 10.51
CA LYS A 116 21.79 10.93 9.53
C LYS A 116 20.43 10.37 9.95
N LYS A 117 19.38 11.18 9.86
CA LYS A 117 18.00 10.71 10.11
C LYS A 117 17.66 9.55 9.15
N ILE A 118 17.15 8.46 9.70
CA ILE A 118 16.58 7.38 8.90
C ILE A 118 15.37 7.95 8.17
N ARG A 119 15.46 8.04 6.86
CA ARG A 119 14.33 8.43 6.00
C ARG A 119 13.37 7.25 5.85
N GLY A 120 12.13 7.50 5.43
CA GLY A 120 11.18 6.43 5.13
C GLY A 120 11.74 5.51 4.03
N CYS A 121 11.90 4.23 4.34
CA CYS A 121 12.43 3.21 3.45
C CYS A 121 11.29 2.26 3.02
N SER A 122 10.13 2.82 2.74
CA SER A 122 8.98 2.02 2.27
C SER A 122 9.08 1.84 0.77
N THR A 123 9.14 0.59 0.32
CA THR A 123 9.15 0.22 -1.10
C THR A 123 7.84 0.56 -1.80
N VAL A 124 7.84 0.56 -3.14
CA VAL A 124 6.63 0.72 -3.96
C VAL A 124 5.58 -0.32 -3.56
N SER A 125 5.97 -1.59 -3.38
CA SER A 125 5.06 -2.66 -2.94
C SER A 125 4.42 -2.36 -1.58
N GLN A 126 5.19 -1.89 -0.61
CA GLN A 126 4.66 -1.50 0.71
C GLN A 126 3.69 -0.31 0.61
N GLN A 127 3.96 0.63 -0.29
CA GLN A 127 3.06 1.76 -0.52
C GLN A 127 1.74 1.31 -1.16
N VAL A 128 1.78 0.40 -2.14
CA VAL A 128 0.58 -0.22 -2.73
C VAL A 128 -0.22 -0.97 -1.66
N ALA A 129 0.44 -1.84 -0.90
CA ALA A 129 -0.21 -2.59 0.18
C ALA A 129 -0.88 -1.67 1.20
N LYS A 130 -0.17 -0.61 1.61
CA LYS A 130 -0.70 0.42 2.52
C LYS A 130 -1.94 1.11 1.96
N ASN A 131 -1.89 1.55 0.71
CA ASN A 131 -2.95 2.36 0.12
C ASN A 131 -4.19 1.53 -0.26
N CYS A 132 -4.01 0.28 -0.72
CA CYS A 132 -5.12 -0.59 -1.16
C CYS A 132 -5.81 -1.32 -0.02
N PHE A 133 -5.06 -1.77 1.00
CA PHE A 133 -5.55 -2.81 1.91
C PHE A 133 -5.49 -2.41 3.39
N THR A 134 -4.88 -1.28 3.75
CA THR A 134 -4.77 -0.89 5.15
C THR A 134 -5.53 0.40 5.46
N PHE A 135 -6.05 0.50 6.68
CA PHE A 135 -6.69 1.72 7.16
C PHE A 135 -5.68 2.82 7.42
N CYS A 136 -6.14 4.07 7.25
CA CYS A 136 -5.31 5.24 7.48
C CYS A 136 -5.09 5.48 8.98
N GLY A 137 -3.84 5.68 9.37
CA GLY A 137 -3.43 5.96 10.75
C GLY A 137 -1.97 5.58 10.98
N ARG A 138 -1.42 6.01 12.12
CA ARG A 138 -0.09 5.59 12.58
C ARG A 138 -0.26 4.62 13.73
N SER A 139 -0.17 3.32 13.45
CA SER A 139 -0.20 2.28 14.48
C SER A 139 0.69 1.10 14.08
N TRP A 140 1.19 0.39 15.08
CA TRP A 140 1.98 -0.83 14.85
C TRP A 140 1.16 -1.94 14.20
N TRP A 141 -0.11 -2.06 14.54
CA TRP A 141 -1.05 -2.99 13.91
C TRP A 141 -1.18 -2.75 12.40
N ARG A 142 -1.33 -1.48 12.00
CA ARG A 142 -1.36 -1.11 10.60
C ARG A 142 -0.08 -1.55 9.87
N LYS A 143 1.10 -1.37 10.50
CA LYS A 143 2.37 -1.80 9.89
C LYS A 143 2.45 -3.32 9.74
N GLY A 144 1.88 -4.07 10.68
CA GLY A 144 1.74 -5.53 10.56
C GLY A 144 0.87 -5.93 9.38
N PHE A 145 -0.31 -5.32 9.20
CA PHE A 145 -1.18 -5.55 8.04
C PHE A 145 -0.52 -5.11 6.73
N GLU A 146 0.18 -3.99 6.70
CA GLU A 146 0.95 -3.54 5.54
C GLU A 146 1.99 -4.61 5.14
N THR A 147 2.75 -5.13 6.08
CA THR A 147 3.71 -6.21 5.84
C THR A 147 3.04 -7.47 5.29
N TYR A 148 1.93 -7.89 5.89
CA TYR A 148 1.16 -9.04 5.45
C TYR A 148 0.66 -8.89 4.00
N TYR A 149 0.03 -7.75 3.67
CA TYR A 149 -0.45 -7.50 2.31
C TYR A 149 0.70 -7.27 1.31
N THR A 150 1.82 -6.70 1.73
CA THR A 150 3.03 -6.63 0.89
C THR A 150 3.49 -8.01 0.46
N PHE A 151 3.54 -8.96 1.40
CA PHE A 151 3.87 -10.35 1.09
C PHE A 151 2.87 -10.97 0.10
N LEU A 152 1.57 -10.76 0.30
CA LEU A 152 0.55 -11.32 -0.60
C LEU A 152 0.62 -10.74 -2.00
N ILE A 153 0.78 -9.42 -2.16
CA ILE A 153 0.86 -8.84 -3.51
C ILE A 153 2.12 -9.28 -4.25
N GLU A 154 3.26 -9.39 -3.57
CA GLU A 154 4.48 -9.91 -4.19
C GLU A 154 4.39 -11.39 -4.56
N LEU A 155 3.60 -12.16 -3.82
CA LEU A 155 3.37 -13.57 -4.11
C LEU A 155 2.46 -13.77 -5.33
N PHE A 156 1.43 -12.93 -5.49
CA PHE A 156 0.37 -13.15 -6.47
C PHE A 156 0.41 -12.22 -7.67
N TRP A 157 1.02 -11.02 -7.56
CA TRP A 157 1.06 -10.05 -8.64
C TRP A 157 2.45 -10.02 -9.29
N SER A 158 2.50 -9.62 -10.57
CA SER A 158 3.77 -9.29 -11.20
C SER A 158 4.25 -7.89 -10.79
N LYS A 159 5.53 -7.61 -10.98
CA LYS A 159 6.11 -6.29 -10.73
C LYS A 159 5.44 -5.20 -11.57
N GLU A 160 5.11 -5.53 -12.81
CA GLU A 160 4.38 -4.64 -13.72
C GLU A 160 3.01 -4.29 -13.14
N ARG A 161 2.26 -5.29 -12.61
CA ARG A 161 0.96 -5.05 -12.00
C ARG A 161 1.07 -4.19 -10.74
N ILE A 162 2.08 -4.42 -9.89
CA ILE A 162 2.31 -3.60 -8.70
C ILE A 162 2.60 -2.15 -9.12
N MET A 163 3.45 -1.94 -10.13
CA MET A 163 3.77 -0.61 -10.64
C MET A 163 2.55 0.07 -11.28
N GLU A 164 1.78 -0.65 -12.07
CA GLU A 164 0.54 -0.14 -12.66
C GLU A 164 -0.44 0.35 -11.59
N VAL A 165 -0.69 -0.47 -10.59
CA VAL A 165 -1.56 -0.09 -9.47
C VAL A 165 -0.98 1.12 -8.74
N TYR A 166 0.32 1.13 -8.44
CA TYR A 166 0.99 2.26 -7.80
C TYR A 166 0.76 3.57 -8.55
N LEU A 167 1.03 3.58 -9.85
CA LEU A 167 0.90 4.76 -10.71
C LEU A 167 -0.55 5.26 -10.83
N ASN A 168 -1.53 4.40 -10.56
CA ASN A 168 -2.93 4.76 -10.62
C ASN A 168 -3.55 5.17 -9.27
N ILE A 169 -2.93 4.82 -8.13
CA ILE A 169 -3.50 5.09 -6.80
C ILE A 169 -2.69 6.04 -5.93
N ALA A 170 -1.43 6.31 -6.29
CA ALA A 170 -0.58 7.24 -5.53
C ALA A 170 -1.19 8.65 -5.54
N GLU A 171 -1.22 9.30 -4.38
CA GLU A 171 -1.61 10.71 -4.28
C GLU A 171 -0.46 11.56 -4.84
N MET A 172 -0.72 12.31 -5.88
CA MET A 172 0.24 13.14 -6.62
C MET A 172 -0.04 14.64 -6.48
N GLY A 173 -0.87 14.97 -5.53
CA GLY A 173 -1.29 16.32 -5.16
C GLY A 173 -2.56 16.24 -4.31
N PRO A 174 -2.99 17.31 -3.64
CA PRO A 174 -4.18 17.31 -2.81
C PRO A 174 -5.43 16.82 -3.57
N GLY A 175 -5.90 15.60 -3.28
CA GLY A 175 -7.06 14.99 -3.96
C GLY A 175 -6.81 14.52 -5.40
N ILE A 176 -5.57 14.53 -5.87
CA ILE A 176 -5.20 14.07 -7.22
C ILE A 176 -4.55 12.71 -7.09
N PHE A 177 -5.22 11.69 -7.61
CA PHE A 177 -4.77 10.31 -7.51
C PHE A 177 -4.45 9.73 -8.90
N GLY A 178 -3.24 9.20 -9.01
CA GLY A 178 -2.73 8.57 -10.22
C GLY A 178 -2.11 9.55 -11.20
N VAL A 179 -1.24 8.99 -12.04
CA VAL A 179 -0.39 9.73 -12.97
C VAL A 179 -1.20 10.47 -14.04
N GLU A 180 -2.26 9.85 -14.59
CA GLU A 180 -3.05 10.50 -15.65
C GLU A 180 -3.75 11.75 -15.12
N ALA A 181 -4.37 11.66 -13.93
CA ALA A 181 -5.02 12.81 -13.32
C ALA A 181 -4.02 13.94 -13.02
N ALA A 182 -2.81 13.59 -12.55
CA ALA A 182 -1.73 14.55 -12.32
C ALA A 182 -1.26 15.20 -13.62
N CYS A 183 -1.08 14.41 -14.68
CA CYS A 183 -0.67 14.92 -16.00
C CYS A 183 -1.69 15.88 -16.59
N GLN A 184 -2.96 15.55 -16.53
CA GLN A 184 -4.04 16.43 -16.99
C GLN A 184 -4.07 17.72 -16.18
N LYS A 185 -3.98 17.61 -14.85
CA LYS A 185 -4.08 18.77 -13.96
C LYS A 185 -2.90 19.74 -14.10
N TYR A 186 -1.67 19.20 -14.15
CA TYR A 186 -0.47 20.04 -14.09
C TYR A 186 0.09 20.42 -15.47
N PHE A 187 -0.15 19.58 -16.48
CA PHE A 187 0.48 19.77 -17.80
C PHE A 187 -0.51 19.80 -18.96
N ASN A 188 -1.80 19.59 -18.69
CA ASN A 188 -2.85 19.43 -19.72
C ASN A 188 -2.44 18.43 -20.80
N ARG A 189 -1.90 17.27 -20.38
CA ARG A 189 -1.37 16.20 -21.23
C ARG A 189 -1.75 14.82 -20.70
N SER A 190 -1.81 13.84 -21.60
CA SER A 190 -1.91 12.43 -21.22
C SER A 190 -0.59 11.91 -20.66
N ALA A 191 -0.67 10.95 -19.74
CA ALA A 191 0.48 10.23 -19.17
C ALA A 191 1.34 9.52 -20.22
N SER A 192 0.76 9.15 -21.37
CA SER A 192 1.48 8.56 -22.50
C SER A 192 2.46 9.53 -23.19
N LYS A 193 2.27 10.84 -23.04
CA LYS A 193 3.04 11.90 -23.70
C LYS A 193 3.94 12.69 -22.76
N LEU A 194 4.26 12.12 -21.58
CA LEU A 194 5.14 12.78 -20.61
C LEU A 194 6.57 12.94 -21.13
N THR A 195 7.12 14.12 -20.94
CA THR A 195 8.57 14.36 -21.10
C THR A 195 9.30 13.93 -19.83
N THR A 196 10.64 13.72 -19.93
CA THR A 196 11.47 13.36 -18.78
C THR A 196 11.35 14.41 -17.67
N HIS A 197 11.37 15.68 -17.99
CA HIS A 197 11.25 16.77 -17.01
C HIS A 197 9.91 16.71 -16.27
N GLN A 198 8.80 16.49 -16.97
CA GLN A 198 7.47 16.40 -16.38
C GLN A 198 7.35 15.16 -15.48
N ALA A 199 7.87 14.01 -15.92
CA ALA A 199 7.87 12.78 -15.11
C ALA A 199 8.66 12.95 -13.81
N VAL A 200 9.85 13.55 -13.87
CA VAL A 200 10.66 13.87 -12.69
C VAL A 200 9.94 14.84 -11.77
N SER A 201 9.29 15.89 -12.32
CA SER A 201 8.51 16.84 -11.52
C SER A 201 7.39 16.16 -10.73
N ILE A 202 6.64 15.24 -11.35
CA ILE A 202 5.61 14.43 -10.63
C ILE A 202 6.27 13.55 -9.56
N ALA A 203 7.36 12.86 -9.88
CA ALA A 203 8.04 11.99 -8.94
C ALA A 203 8.55 12.75 -7.70
N CYS A 204 9.00 13.99 -7.85
CA CYS A 204 9.45 14.83 -6.75
C CYS A 204 8.33 15.27 -5.77
N VAL A 205 7.07 15.24 -6.21
CA VAL A 205 5.92 15.61 -5.36
C VAL A 205 5.52 14.46 -4.43
N LEU A 206 5.74 13.20 -4.84
CA LEU A 206 5.26 12.00 -4.11
C LEU A 206 5.64 11.92 -2.63
N PRO A 207 6.84 12.35 -2.18
CA PRO A 207 7.19 12.29 -0.77
C PRO A 207 6.35 13.22 0.11
N ASN A 208 5.73 14.24 -0.47
CA ASN A 208 4.88 15.21 0.22
C ASN A 208 3.85 15.81 -0.76
N PRO A 209 2.82 15.02 -1.12
CA PRO A 209 1.81 15.40 -2.09
C PRO A 209 0.82 16.46 -1.58
#